data_780a3b59518ea1a84a440e52066abd03
#
_entry.id   780a3b59518ea1a84a440e52066abd03
#
_cell.length_a   1.000
_cell.length_b   1.000
_cell.length_c   1.000
_cell.angle_alpha   90.00
_cell.angle_beta   90.00
_cell.angle_gamma   90.00
#
_symmetry.space_group_name_H-M   'P 1'
#
loop_
_entity.id
_entity.type
_entity.pdbx_description
1 polymer ?
#
loop_
_entity_poly.entity_id
_entity_poly.type
_entity_poly.pdbx_seq_one_letter_code
_entity_poly.pdbx_strand_id
1 'polypeptide(L)'
;MAKKIQFGEEARRSLEKGVNALADTVKITLGPKGRNVVLDKKYGSPLITNDGVTIAKEIELEDPFENMGAQLVKEVSTKTNDVAGDGTTTATLLAQAIIREGLRNLAAGANPMILKKGLEAATEAAVKGLQEQSQPINGKQAIQQVAANSAADETIGNLIADAMETVGADGVITVEESKTMSTGMTTVEGMQFDRGYSSAYMVTDTEKMEAVLDDPLILITDKKISAIQEVLPVLEQVVQSGKKLLIIAEDVEGEALSTLVVNKLRGTFTCVSVKAPGFGDRRKEMLQDIAILTGGTVISSETGMELKEATIDMLGKARQVKVNKENTTIIDGAGEKAAIEARVGQIKAQIAETTSDYDKEKLQERLAKLAGGVAVIQVGAATEVEMKERKMRIEDALSATRAATEEGIVPGGGIALLNVIPNVAALLDNYAGDAKTGVQIVLRALEEPIRKIAMNAGIDGSVIVDHIKNAKKPGYGYDALKGEYVDMVDRGIIDPTKVTRSALQNAASVAAMILTTESLVADIPEPEPAAPAGGAGMGGMY
;
A
#
# COMPACT_ATOMS: atom_id res chain seq x y z
N MET A 1 -35.18 -4.05 5.58
CA MET A 1 -34.82 -2.72 6.15
C MET A 1 -35.40 -1.60 5.31
N ALA A 2 -36.03 -0.60 5.92
CA ALA A 2 -36.50 0.59 5.22
C ALA A 2 -35.32 1.48 4.82
N LYS A 3 -35.46 2.24 3.73
CA LYS A 3 -34.41 3.13 3.23
C LYS A 3 -34.79 4.59 3.46
N LYS A 4 -33.83 5.41 3.84
CA LYS A 4 -33.90 6.86 3.84
C LYS A 4 -33.22 7.36 2.57
N ILE A 5 -33.84 8.33 1.87
CA ILE A 5 -33.32 8.82 0.58
C ILE A 5 -33.21 10.33 0.68
N GLN A 6 -32.07 10.87 0.22
CA GLN A 6 -31.84 12.30 0.01
C GLN A 6 -31.63 12.58 -1.48
N PHE A 7 -32.02 13.76 -1.95
CA PHE A 7 -31.91 14.17 -3.34
C PHE A 7 -31.29 15.55 -3.49
N GLY A 8 -30.74 15.81 -4.67
CA GLY A 8 -30.35 17.12 -5.15
C GLY A 8 -29.33 17.80 -4.25
N GLU A 9 -29.61 19.06 -3.87
CA GLU A 9 -28.69 19.88 -3.09
C GLU A 9 -28.46 19.34 -1.67
N GLU A 10 -29.48 18.75 -1.03
CA GLU A 10 -29.35 18.16 0.31
C GLU A 10 -28.38 16.98 0.29
N ALA A 11 -28.49 16.09 -0.69
CA ALA A 11 -27.58 14.96 -0.87
C ALA A 11 -26.14 15.43 -1.10
N ARG A 12 -25.93 16.43 -1.96
CA ARG A 12 -24.60 16.99 -2.24
C ARG A 12 -23.99 17.66 -1.02
N ARG A 13 -24.77 18.39 -0.22
CA ARG A 13 -24.29 19.02 1.04
C ARG A 13 -23.88 17.98 2.08
N SER A 14 -24.63 16.87 2.21
CA SER A 14 -24.26 15.79 3.13
C SER A 14 -22.95 15.13 2.71
N LEU A 15 -22.78 14.84 1.41
CA LEU A 15 -21.50 14.32 0.88
C LEU A 15 -20.34 15.30 1.14
N GLU A 16 -20.53 16.60 0.85
CA GLU A 16 -19.48 17.61 1.06
C GLU A 16 -19.02 17.70 2.52
N LYS A 17 -19.95 17.64 3.47
CA LYS A 17 -19.61 17.62 4.90
C LYS A 17 -18.74 16.41 5.26
N GLY A 18 -19.11 15.20 4.79
CA GLY A 18 -18.33 14.01 5.01
C GLY A 18 -16.93 14.08 4.39
N VAL A 19 -16.84 14.54 3.14
CA VAL A 19 -15.57 14.81 2.45
C VAL A 19 -14.70 15.76 3.27
N ASN A 20 -15.27 16.88 3.72
CA ASN A 20 -14.54 17.89 4.49
C ASN A 20 -14.11 17.35 5.85
N ALA A 21 -14.95 16.62 6.57
CA ALA A 21 -14.61 16.05 7.87
C ALA A 21 -13.37 15.16 7.79
N LEU A 22 -13.30 14.27 6.78
CA LEU A 22 -12.14 13.41 6.58
C LEU A 22 -10.92 14.21 6.08
N ALA A 23 -11.07 14.98 5.02
CA ALA A 23 -9.95 15.66 4.39
C ALA A 23 -9.33 16.73 5.30
N ASP A 24 -10.13 17.46 6.09
CA ASP A 24 -9.64 18.46 7.03
C ASP A 24 -8.81 17.83 8.16
N THR A 25 -9.15 16.61 8.57
CA THR A 25 -8.39 15.85 9.56
C THR A 25 -7.06 15.35 8.98
N VAL A 26 -7.06 14.87 7.73
CA VAL A 26 -5.86 14.30 7.09
C VAL A 26 -4.88 15.39 6.64
N LYS A 27 -5.34 16.47 6.00
CA LYS A 27 -4.47 17.49 5.37
C LYS A 27 -3.57 18.29 6.31
N ILE A 28 -3.80 18.23 7.64
CA ILE A 28 -2.92 18.89 8.63
C ILE A 28 -1.57 18.20 8.74
N THR A 29 -1.44 16.96 8.27
CA THR A 29 -0.20 16.18 8.31
C THR A 29 0.74 16.50 7.14
N LEU A 30 0.26 17.21 6.11
CA LEU A 30 0.99 17.43 4.87
C LEU A 30 2.20 18.35 5.03
N GLY A 31 3.34 17.89 4.49
CA GLY A 31 4.58 18.66 4.38
C GLY A 31 5.46 18.61 5.62
N PRO A 32 6.67 19.22 5.57
CA PRO A 32 7.71 19.07 6.58
C PRO A 32 7.36 19.71 7.94
N LYS A 33 6.35 20.57 8.00
CA LYS A 33 5.78 21.15 9.23
C LYS A 33 4.35 20.66 9.48
N GLY A 34 3.97 19.54 8.87
CA GLY A 34 2.75 18.80 9.17
C GLY A 34 2.71 18.32 10.62
N ARG A 35 1.51 18.10 11.15
CA ARG A 35 1.30 17.70 12.54
C ARG A 35 0.67 16.32 12.60
N ASN A 36 0.90 15.62 13.70
CA ASN A 36 0.31 14.32 13.95
C ASN A 36 -1.16 14.43 14.35
N VAL A 37 -1.91 13.36 14.08
CA VAL A 37 -3.27 13.12 14.57
C VAL A 37 -3.21 12.04 15.64
N VAL A 38 -4.03 12.17 16.66
CA VAL A 38 -4.20 11.15 17.70
C VAL A 38 -5.48 10.39 17.42
N LEU A 39 -5.37 9.09 17.25
CA LEU A 39 -6.49 8.20 16.99
C LEU A 39 -6.79 7.38 18.27
N ASP A 40 -8.04 7.40 18.70
CA ASP A 40 -8.49 6.56 19.81
C ASP A 40 -8.54 5.09 19.39
N LYS A 41 -8.16 4.21 20.27
CA LYS A 41 -8.25 2.76 20.06
C LYS A 41 -9.09 2.14 21.17
N LYS A 42 -10.07 1.33 20.80
CA LYS A 42 -10.93 0.61 21.76
C LYS A 42 -10.15 -0.23 22.77
N TYR A 43 -8.98 -0.70 22.38
CA TYR A 43 -8.06 -1.50 23.20
C TYR A 43 -6.62 -1.01 22.96
N GLY A 44 -5.88 -0.82 24.05
CA GLY A 44 -4.49 -0.36 24.02
C GLY A 44 -4.34 1.16 24.14
N SER A 45 -3.17 1.65 23.78
CA SER A 45 -2.86 3.09 23.81
C SER A 45 -3.36 3.78 22.54
N PRO A 46 -3.75 5.08 22.61
CA PRO A 46 -4.04 5.86 21.42
C PRO A 46 -2.88 5.83 20.43
N LEU A 47 -3.20 5.77 19.15
CA LEU A 47 -2.20 5.81 18.08
C LEU A 47 -1.93 7.27 17.69
N ILE A 48 -0.66 7.65 17.66
CA ILE A 48 -0.21 8.95 17.15
C ILE A 48 0.42 8.70 15.78
N THR A 49 -0.11 9.35 14.75
CA THR A 49 0.36 9.15 13.36
C THR A 49 0.19 10.39 12.50
N ASN A 50 0.99 10.51 11.46
CA ASN A 50 0.84 11.48 10.37
C ASN A 50 0.50 10.78 9.04
N ASP A 51 0.39 9.46 9.01
CA ASP A 51 0.02 8.72 7.81
C ASP A 51 -1.44 8.95 7.44
N GLY A 52 -1.65 9.45 6.22
CA GLY A 52 -2.97 9.84 5.72
C GLY A 52 -3.94 8.67 5.58
N VAL A 53 -3.48 7.49 5.16
CA VAL A 53 -4.37 6.33 4.98
C VAL A 53 -4.80 5.75 6.32
N THR A 54 -3.92 5.68 7.30
CA THR A 54 -4.24 5.23 8.65
C THR A 54 -5.28 6.15 9.30
N ILE A 55 -5.10 7.48 9.16
CA ILE A 55 -6.08 8.45 9.66
C ILE A 55 -7.42 8.28 8.94
N ALA A 56 -7.41 8.19 7.61
CA ALA A 56 -8.63 8.08 6.82
C ALA A 56 -9.43 6.80 7.14
N LYS A 57 -8.76 5.68 7.44
CA LYS A 57 -9.41 4.42 7.79
C LYS A 57 -10.20 4.49 9.09
N GLU A 58 -9.76 5.29 10.06
CA GLU A 58 -10.40 5.41 11.38
C GLU A 58 -11.59 6.38 11.39
N ILE A 59 -11.77 7.20 10.34
CA ILE A 59 -12.87 8.18 10.32
C ILE A 59 -14.17 7.51 9.92
N GLU A 60 -15.12 7.56 10.84
CA GLU A 60 -16.50 7.12 10.70
C GLU A 60 -17.42 8.19 11.30
N LEU A 61 -18.49 8.57 10.57
CA LEU A 61 -19.41 9.63 10.99
C LEU A 61 -20.77 9.04 11.37
N GLU A 62 -21.42 9.65 12.35
CA GLU A 62 -22.74 9.18 12.85
C GLU A 62 -23.84 9.32 11.80
N ASP A 63 -23.86 10.41 11.02
CA ASP A 63 -24.85 10.58 9.96
C ASP A 63 -24.47 9.70 8.76
N PRO A 64 -25.31 8.75 8.34
CA PRO A 64 -25.00 7.81 7.28
C PRO A 64 -24.78 8.48 5.91
N PHE A 65 -25.38 9.64 5.66
CA PHE A 65 -25.19 10.36 4.40
C PHE A 65 -23.89 11.15 4.38
N GLU A 66 -23.52 11.78 5.50
CA GLU A 66 -22.21 12.40 5.66
C GLU A 66 -21.10 11.34 5.63
N ASN A 67 -21.34 10.19 6.27
CA ASN A 67 -20.40 9.07 6.26
C ASN A 67 -20.14 8.52 4.85
N MET A 68 -21.13 8.50 3.95
CA MET A 68 -20.91 8.14 2.54
C MET A 68 -19.86 9.04 1.88
N GLY A 69 -19.89 10.35 2.14
CA GLY A 69 -18.89 11.28 1.63
C GLY A 69 -17.50 10.99 2.17
N ALA A 70 -17.38 10.72 3.47
CA ALA A 70 -16.13 10.33 4.10
C ALA A 70 -15.60 9.00 3.51
N GLN A 71 -16.44 7.98 3.36
CA GLN A 71 -16.04 6.67 2.81
C GLN A 71 -15.55 6.75 1.36
N LEU A 72 -16.15 7.60 0.52
CA LEU A 72 -15.68 7.81 -0.85
C LEU A 72 -14.28 8.43 -0.90
N VAL A 73 -13.98 9.40 -0.06
CA VAL A 73 -12.62 9.99 0.03
C VAL A 73 -11.64 9.05 0.72
N LYS A 74 -12.10 8.24 1.68
CA LYS A 74 -11.31 7.15 2.26
C LYS A 74 -10.84 6.17 1.18
N GLU A 75 -11.68 5.87 0.18
CA GLU A 75 -11.30 5.03 -0.96
C GLU A 75 -10.17 5.66 -1.78
N VAL A 76 -10.18 6.99 -1.99
CA VAL A 76 -9.07 7.71 -2.67
C VAL A 76 -7.75 7.46 -1.94
N SER A 77 -7.73 7.63 -0.63
CA SER A 77 -6.55 7.40 0.20
C SER A 77 -6.06 5.95 0.11
N THR A 78 -6.97 5.00 0.28
CA THR A 78 -6.66 3.56 0.24
C THR A 78 -6.15 3.13 -1.13
N LYS A 79 -6.80 3.54 -2.23
CA LYS A 79 -6.35 3.20 -3.59
C LYS A 79 -4.98 3.80 -3.93
N THR A 80 -4.69 4.99 -3.43
CA THR A 80 -3.37 5.62 -3.63
C THR A 80 -2.30 4.85 -2.87
N ASN A 81 -2.60 4.43 -1.64
CA ASN A 81 -1.72 3.57 -0.86
C ASN A 81 -1.46 2.22 -1.56
N ASP A 82 -2.51 1.56 -2.05
CA ASP A 82 -2.40 0.26 -2.73
C ASP A 82 -1.50 0.32 -3.98
N VAL A 83 -1.53 1.44 -4.72
CA VAL A 83 -0.79 1.59 -6.01
C VAL A 83 0.62 2.13 -5.80
N ALA A 84 0.79 3.10 -4.90
CA ALA A 84 2.03 3.87 -4.77
C ALA A 84 2.66 3.81 -3.37
N GLY A 85 1.93 3.34 -2.36
CA GLY A 85 2.38 3.20 -0.98
C GLY A 85 2.66 4.51 -0.24
N ASP A 86 2.43 5.66 -0.90
CA ASP A 86 2.62 7.00 -0.36
C ASP A 86 1.68 7.98 -1.08
N GLY A 87 1.66 9.28 -0.67
CA GLY A 87 0.87 10.34 -1.31
C GLY A 87 -0.61 10.35 -0.92
N THR A 88 -1.02 9.60 0.07
CA THR A 88 -2.40 9.43 0.52
C THR A 88 -3.02 10.74 1.00
N THR A 89 -2.26 11.57 1.71
CA THR A 89 -2.65 12.92 2.14
C THR A 89 -2.85 13.87 0.97
N THR A 90 -1.94 13.85 -0.01
CA THR A 90 -2.04 14.67 -1.23
C THR A 90 -3.26 14.28 -2.06
N ALA A 91 -3.52 12.98 -2.21
CA ALA A 91 -4.70 12.47 -2.93
C ALA A 91 -6.01 12.92 -2.28
N THR A 92 -6.11 12.82 -0.96
CA THR A 92 -7.25 13.27 -0.16
C THR A 92 -7.49 14.76 -0.31
N LEU A 93 -6.43 15.57 -0.26
CA LEU A 93 -6.51 17.02 -0.44
C LEU A 93 -6.97 17.41 -1.86
N LEU A 94 -6.41 16.76 -2.89
CA LEU A 94 -6.81 17.00 -4.28
C LEU A 94 -8.27 16.63 -4.51
N ALA A 95 -8.74 15.51 -3.95
CA ALA A 95 -10.15 15.11 -4.03
C ALA A 95 -11.06 16.16 -3.40
N GLN A 96 -10.74 16.63 -2.20
CA GLN A 96 -11.49 17.71 -1.54
C GLN A 96 -11.53 18.99 -2.40
N ALA A 97 -10.39 19.38 -2.97
CA ALA A 97 -10.30 20.59 -3.77
C ALA A 97 -11.17 20.51 -5.04
N ILE A 98 -11.11 19.38 -5.76
CA ILE A 98 -11.91 19.15 -6.97
C ILE A 98 -13.40 19.10 -6.63
N ILE A 99 -13.78 18.37 -5.58
CA ILE A 99 -15.18 18.26 -5.15
C ILE A 99 -15.74 19.62 -4.74
N ARG A 100 -15.04 20.37 -3.90
CA ARG A 100 -15.46 21.69 -3.42
C ARG A 100 -15.68 22.67 -4.57
N GLU A 101 -14.74 22.79 -5.50
CA GLU A 101 -14.88 23.66 -6.66
C GLU A 101 -15.96 23.16 -7.62
N GLY A 102 -16.07 21.82 -7.80
CA GLY A 102 -17.12 21.21 -8.62
C GLY A 102 -18.52 21.49 -8.08
N LEU A 103 -18.77 21.26 -6.79
CA LEU A 103 -20.06 21.49 -6.15
C LEU A 103 -20.50 22.96 -6.23
N ARG A 104 -19.56 23.91 -6.11
CA ARG A 104 -19.86 25.34 -6.30
C ARG A 104 -20.39 25.64 -7.72
N ASN A 105 -19.78 25.04 -8.73
CA ASN A 105 -20.21 25.20 -10.12
C ASN A 105 -21.53 24.48 -10.41
N LEU A 106 -21.78 23.31 -9.81
CA LEU A 106 -23.07 22.62 -9.90
C LEU A 106 -24.20 23.44 -9.26
N ALA A 107 -23.95 24.07 -8.10
CA ALA A 107 -24.90 24.98 -7.47
C ALA A 107 -25.20 26.21 -8.34
N ALA A 108 -24.27 26.62 -9.21
CA ALA A 108 -24.45 27.65 -10.21
C ALA A 108 -25.14 27.18 -11.49
N GLY A 109 -25.54 25.91 -11.58
CA GLY A 109 -26.32 25.33 -12.68
C GLY A 109 -25.50 24.64 -13.76
N ALA A 110 -24.22 24.35 -13.54
CA ALA A 110 -23.41 23.57 -14.49
C ALA A 110 -23.93 22.13 -14.65
N ASN A 111 -23.85 21.60 -15.88
CA ASN A 111 -24.21 20.23 -16.15
C ASN A 111 -23.10 19.26 -15.68
N PRO A 112 -23.37 18.37 -14.72
CA PRO A 112 -22.35 17.49 -14.13
C PRO A 112 -21.70 16.55 -15.14
N MET A 113 -22.46 16.03 -16.12
CA MET A 113 -21.96 15.10 -17.13
C MET A 113 -21.05 15.76 -18.16
N ILE A 114 -21.25 17.05 -18.44
CA ILE A 114 -20.39 17.83 -19.33
C ILE A 114 -19.14 18.30 -18.57
N LEU A 115 -19.31 18.73 -17.33
CA LEU A 115 -18.23 19.15 -16.42
C LEU A 115 -17.23 17.98 -16.22
N LYS A 116 -17.73 16.75 -16.00
CA LYS A 116 -16.93 15.54 -15.87
C LYS A 116 -15.99 15.32 -17.06
N LYS A 117 -16.44 15.54 -18.30
CA LYS A 117 -15.60 15.40 -19.51
C LYS A 117 -14.40 16.35 -19.49
N GLY A 118 -14.61 17.59 -19.07
CA GLY A 118 -13.53 18.56 -18.92
C GLY A 118 -12.53 18.19 -17.81
N LEU A 119 -13.06 17.68 -16.70
CA LEU A 119 -12.26 17.22 -15.56
C LEU A 119 -11.37 16.02 -15.96
N GLU A 120 -11.94 15.03 -16.66
CA GLU A 120 -11.20 13.84 -17.14
C GLU A 120 -10.08 14.24 -18.12
N ALA A 121 -10.39 15.07 -19.11
CA ALA A 121 -9.40 15.54 -20.09
C ALA A 121 -8.27 16.35 -19.42
N ALA A 122 -8.60 17.22 -18.45
CA ALA A 122 -7.61 17.99 -17.71
C ALA A 122 -6.70 17.09 -16.85
N THR A 123 -7.28 16.08 -16.23
CA THR A 123 -6.53 15.10 -15.44
C THR A 123 -5.56 14.29 -16.31
N GLU A 124 -6.01 13.83 -17.49
CA GLU A 124 -5.17 13.11 -18.44
C GLU A 124 -3.99 13.98 -18.93
N ALA A 125 -4.26 15.24 -19.27
CA ALA A 125 -3.21 16.18 -19.68
C ALA A 125 -2.21 16.47 -18.55
N ALA A 126 -2.67 16.61 -17.31
CA ALA A 126 -1.81 16.79 -16.15
C ALA A 126 -0.93 15.56 -15.89
N VAL A 127 -1.51 14.35 -15.94
CA VAL A 127 -0.77 13.09 -15.79
C VAL A 127 0.28 12.93 -16.86
N LYS A 128 -0.04 13.20 -18.12
CA LYS A 128 0.92 13.18 -19.22
C LYS A 128 2.06 14.18 -18.97
N GLY A 129 1.75 15.39 -18.54
CA GLY A 129 2.76 16.40 -18.19
C GLY A 129 3.65 15.99 -17.01
N LEU A 130 3.10 15.27 -16.02
CA LEU A 130 3.88 14.68 -14.91
C LEU A 130 4.86 13.61 -15.42
N GLN A 131 4.41 12.75 -16.31
CA GLN A 131 5.26 11.71 -16.92
C GLN A 131 6.36 12.32 -17.81
N GLU A 132 6.06 13.38 -18.56
CA GLU A 132 7.03 14.07 -19.43
C GLU A 132 8.13 14.80 -18.64
N GLN A 133 7.86 15.28 -17.45
CA GLN A 133 8.87 15.91 -16.58
C GLN A 133 9.61 14.92 -15.68
N SER A 134 9.20 13.65 -15.67
CA SER A 134 9.83 12.62 -14.85
C SER A 134 11.30 12.41 -15.25
N GLN A 135 12.17 12.28 -14.25
CA GLN A 135 13.57 11.98 -14.40
C GLN A 135 13.89 10.62 -13.76
N PRO A 136 14.65 9.75 -14.41
CA PRO A 136 15.03 8.48 -13.81
C PRO A 136 15.87 8.71 -12.56
N ILE A 137 15.66 7.88 -11.55
CA ILE A 137 16.46 7.91 -10.34
C ILE A 137 17.81 7.24 -10.58
N ASN A 138 18.90 7.96 -10.33
CA ASN A 138 20.25 7.48 -10.56
C ASN A 138 21.10 7.56 -9.29
N GLY A 139 21.56 6.38 -8.85
CA GLY A 139 22.54 6.25 -7.78
C GLY A 139 21.95 6.35 -6.37
N LYS A 140 22.77 5.96 -5.39
CA LYS A 140 22.44 5.86 -3.97
C LYS A 140 21.94 7.18 -3.37
N GLN A 141 22.55 8.30 -3.75
CA GLN A 141 22.20 9.62 -3.21
C GLN A 141 20.74 10.02 -3.53
N ALA A 142 20.28 9.77 -4.76
CA ALA A 142 18.91 10.09 -5.14
C ALA A 142 17.90 9.19 -4.41
N ILE A 143 18.22 7.90 -4.24
CA ILE A 143 17.43 6.96 -3.42
C ILE A 143 17.33 7.46 -1.97
N GLN A 144 18.46 7.86 -1.39
CA GLN A 144 18.52 8.43 -0.04
C GLN A 144 17.63 9.67 0.11
N GLN A 145 17.66 10.57 -0.87
CA GLN A 145 16.85 11.79 -0.85
C GLN A 145 15.36 11.49 -0.91
N VAL A 146 14.91 10.59 -1.79
CA VAL A 146 13.50 10.16 -1.84
C VAL A 146 13.06 9.57 -0.50
N ALA A 147 13.83 8.63 0.03
CA ALA A 147 13.53 7.98 1.28
C ALA A 147 13.54 8.96 2.47
N ALA A 148 14.51 9.88 2.52
CA ALA A 148 14.60 10.91 3.56
C ALA A 148 13.45 11.91 3.51
N ASN A 149 12.98 12.28 2.30
CA ASN A 149 11.83 13.17 2.14
C ASN A 149 10.53 12.51 2.61
N SER A 150 10.29 11.27 2.22
CA SER A 150 9.10 10.53 2.62
C SER A 150 9.09 10.26 4.13
N ALA A 151 10.23 9.82 4.69
CA ALA A 151 10.38 9.58 6.13
C ALA A 151 10.50 10.86 6.98
N ALA A 152 10.75 12.02 6.38
CA ALA A 152 11.17 13.26 7.07
C ALA A 152 12.37 13.04 8.03
N ASP A 153 13.28 12.10 7.71
CA ASP A 153 14.42 11.69 8.52
C ASP A 153 15.58 11.20 7.64
N GLU A 154 16.71 11.92 7.69
CA GLU A 154 17.92 11.57 6.92
C GLU A 154 18.53 10.22 7.33
N THR A 155 18.39 9.83 8.60
CA THR A 155 18.92 8.56 9.12
C THR A 155 18.16 7.38 8.50
N ILE A 156 16.84 7.50 8.40
CA ILE A 156 16.00 6.51 7.74
C ILE A 156 16.32 6.46 6.24
N GLY A 157 16.51 7.64 5.60
CA GLY A 157 16.90 7.72 4.20
C GLY A 157 18.20 6.98 3.90
N ASN A 158 19.23 7.15 4.73
CA ASN A 158 20.49 6.43 4.61
C ASN A 158 20.29 4.92 4.75
N LEU A 159 19.55 4.49 5.76
CA LEU A 159 19.28 3.08 6.04
C LEU A 159 18.59 2.37 4.87
N ILE A 160 17.61 3.02 4.25
CA ILE A 160 16.90 2.49 3.08
C ILE A 160 17.82 2.43 1.85
N ALA A 161 18.63 3.47 1.63
CA ALA A 161 19.58 3.48 0.52
C ALA A 161 20.66 2.39 0.67
N ASP A 162 21.16 2.17 1.88
CA ASP A 162 22.09 1.07 2.19
C ASP A 162 21.44 -0.30 1.97
N ALA A 163 20.17 -0.45 2.39
CA ALA A 163 19.42 -1.67 2.17
C ALA A 163 19.25 -1.98 0.68
N MET A 164 18.84 -0.98 -0.11
CA MET A 164 18.67 -1.14 -1.58
C MET A 164 19.99 -1.41 -2.29
N GLU A 165 21.09 -0.80 -1.85
CA GLU A 165 22.42 -1.10 -2.41
C GLU A 165 22.84 -2.55 -2.13
N THR A 166 22.52 -3.06 -0.94
CA THR A 166 22.89 -4.41 -0.50
C THR A 166 22.13 -5.49 -1.24
N VAL A 167 20.81 -5.34 -1.41
CA VAL A 167 19.97 -6.38 -2.05
C VAL A 167 19.72 -6.13 -3.54
N GLY A 168 20.10 -4.95 -4.04
CA GLY A 168 19.87 -4.55 -5.44
C GLY A 168 18.47 -3.97 -5.68
N ALA A 169 18.23 -3.49 -6.92
CA ALA A 169 16.99 -2.80 -7.29
C ALA A 169 15.73 -3.69 -7.15
N ASP A 170 15.87 -4.98 -7.46
CA ASP A 170 14.79 -5.98 -7.37
C ASP A 170 14.82 -6.74 -6.04
N GLY A 171 15.68 -6.35 -5.12
CA GLY A 171 15.87 -7.00 -3.84
C GLY A 171 14.72 -6.76 -2.87
N VAL A 172 14.56 -7.70 -1.94
CA VAL A 172 13.49 -7.65 -0.95
C VAL A 172 13.96 -6.94 0.31
N ILE A 173 13.21 -5.91 0.72
CA ILE A 173 13.43 -5.22 1.98
C ILE A 173 12.15 -5.37 2.82
N THR A 174 12.29 -5.83 4.05
CA THR A 174 11.19 -5.96 5.01
C THR A 174 11.47 -5.12 6.26
N VAL A 175 10.39 -4.71 6.92
CA VAL A 175 10.47 -3.93 8.15
C VAL A 175 9.90 -4.78 9.30
N GLU A 176 10.66 -4.89 10.38
CA GLU A 176 10.29 -5.67 11.56
C GLU A 176 10.52 -4.86 12.84
N GLU A 177 9.85 -5.25 13.89
CA GLU A 177 10.05 -4.66 15.21
C GLU A 177 11.32 -5.23 15.86
N SER A 178 12.20 -4.35 16.34
CA SER A 178 13.39 -4.74 17.09
C SER A 178 13.04 -5.01 18.56
N LYS A 179 13.70 -5.98 19.15
CA LYS A 179 13.68 -6.18 20.60
C LYS A 179 14.60 -5.19 21.36
N THR A 180 15.35 -4.39 20.61
CA THR A 180 16.28 -3.38 21.16
C THR A 180 15.78 -1.98 20.87
N MET A 181 16.33 -0.98 21.56
CA MET A 181 15.99 0.43 21.34
C MET A 181 16.60 1.01 20.05
N SER A 182 17.53 0.30 19.42
CA SER A 182 18.24 0.77 18.23
C SER A 182 17.56 0.27 16.95
N THR A 183 17.46 1.17 15.96
CA THR A 183 17.08 0.80 14.59
C THR A 183 18.34 0.40 13.83
N GLY A 184 18.27 -0.70 13.08
CA GLY A 184 19.39 -1.22 12.29
C GLY A 184 18.92 -2.08 11.12
N MET A 185 19.86 -2.54 10.33
CA MET A 185 19.60 -3.43 9.18
C MET A 185 20.43 -4.69 9.31
N THR A 186 19.85 -5.81 8.96
CA THR A 186 20.54 -7.09 8.78
C THR A 186 20.12 -7.71 7.46
N THR A 187 21.03 -8.45 6.80
CA THR A 187 20.72 -9.22 5.60
C THR A 187 20.66 -10.69 5.97
N VAL A 188 19.60 -11.37 5.53
CA VAL A 188 19.36 -12.79 5.80
C VAL A 188 19.07 -13.53 4.51
N GLU A 189 19.26 -14.85 4.52
CA GLU A 189 18.84 -15.72 3.43
C GLU A 189 17.32 -15.66 3.27
N GLY A 190 16.84 -15.51 2.04
CA GLY A 190 15.40 -15.41 1.80
C GLY A 190 15.06 -15.12 0.37
N MET A 191 13.77 -15.19 0.04
CA MET A 191 13.28 -14.84 -1.29
C MET A 191 11.83 -14.39 -1.26
N GLN A 192 11.44 -13.65 -2.29
CA GLN A 192 10.05 -13.28 -2.57
C GLN A 192 9.60 -13.84 -3.92
N PHE A 193 8.33 -14.23 -3.99
CA PHE A 193 7.69 -14.58 -5.26
C PHE A 193 6.26 -14.05 -5.35
N ASP A 194 5.81 -13.82 -6.57
CA ASP A 194 4.57 -13.07 -6.92
C ASP A 194 3.35 -13.99 -6.84
N ARG A 195 3.07 -14.53 -5.66
CA ARG A 195 1.85 -15.27 -5.32
C ARG A 195 1.43 -14.91 -3.91
N GLY A 196 0.20 -14.46 -3.78
CA GLY A 196 -0.41 -14.17 -2.49
C GLY A 196 -1.24 -15.32 -1.94
N TYR A 197 -1.92 -15.07 -0.83
CA TYR A 197 -2.77 -16.05 -0.17
C TYR A 197 -3.95 -16.50 -1.03
N SER A 198 -4.33 -17.78 -0.92
CA SER A 198 -5.48 -18.33 -1.64
C SER A 198 -6.83 -17.79 -1.15
N SER A 199 -6.88 -17.28 0.08
CA SER A 199 -8.09 -16.70 0.68
C SER A 199 -7.74 -15.58 1.66
N ALA A 200 -8.47 -14.45 1.58
CA ALA A 200 -8.33 -13.34 2.49
C ALA A 200 -8.64 -13.71 3.96
N TYR A 201 -9.41 -14.76 4.20
CA TYR A 201 -9.67 -15.27 5.54
C TYR A 201 -8.46 -15.92 6.23
N MET A 202 -7.36 -16.11 5.49
CA MET A 202 -6.10 -16.65 6.03
C MET A 202 -5.17 -15.58 6.62
N VAL A 203 -5.49 -14.29 6.47
CA VAL A 203 -4.69 -13.20 7.03
C VAL A 203 -4.64 -13.26 8.56
N THR A 204 -3.50 -12.89 9.14
CA THR A 204 -3.31 -12.79 10.58
C THR A 204 -3.39 -11.34 11.06
N ASP A 205 -3.05 -10.39 10.18
CA ASP A 205 -3.20 -8.95 10.36
C ASP A 205 -4.28 -8.44 9.39
N THR A 206 -5.44 -8.11 9.93
CA THR A 206 -6.58 -7.64 9.14
C THR A 206 -6.47 -6.16 8.74
N GLU A 207 -5.66 -5.37 9.45
CA GLU A 207 -5.45 -3.96 9.11
C GLU A 207 -4.57 -3.83 7.86
N LYS A 208 -3.50 -4.64 7.78
CA LYS A 208 -2.59 -4.69 6.62
C LYS A 208 -3.01 -5.70 5.55
N MET A 209 -4.03 -6.52 5.82
CA MET A 209 -4.42 -7.64 4.95
C MET A 209 -3.24 -8.57 4.66
N GLU A 210 -2.43 -8.86 5.68
CA GLU A 210 -1.25 -9.72 5.61
C GLU A 210 -1.38 -10.94 6.53
N ALA A 211 -0.75 -12.02 6.13
CA ALA A 211 -0.52 -13.17 7.00
C ALA A 211 0.96 -13.22 7.39
N VAL A 212 1.24 -13.13 8.69
CA VAL A 212 2.60 -13.22 9.25
C VAL A 212 2.71 -14.51 10.05
N LEU A 213 3.59 -15.39 9.61
CA LEU A 213 3.85 -16.67 10.22
C LEU A 213 5.28 -16.67 10.79
N ASP A 214 5.41 -16.71 12.12
CA ASP A 214 6.71 -16.86 12.78
C ASP A 214 7.00 -18.34 13.00
N ASP A 215 8.23 -18.76 12.75
CA ASP A 215 8.73 -20.14 12.81
C ASP A 215 7.82 -21.17 12.11
N PRO A 216 7.33 -20.89 10.88
CA PRO A 216 6.42 -21.78 10.21
C PRO A 216 7.13 -23.03 9.68
N LEU A 217 6.34 -24.09 9.54
CA LEU A 217 6.65 -25.21 8.65
C LEU A 217 6.13 -24.90 7.25
N ILE A 218 6.82 -25.38 6.21
CA ILE A 218 6.51 -25.08 4.81
C ILE A 218 6.34 -26.38 4.03
N LEU A 219 5.10 -26.67 3.63
CA LEU A 219 4.77 -27.78 2.73
C LEU A 219 4.92 -27.29 1.28
N ILE A 220 5.75 -27.99 0.50
CA ILE A 220 6.06 -27.61 -0.89
C ILE A 220 5.65 -28.75 -1.81
N THR A 221 4.74 -28.48 -2.75
CA THR A 221 4.28 -29.49 -3.71
C THR A 221 3.93 -28.86 -5.07
N ASP A 222 4.11 -29.61 -6.13
CA ASP A 222 3.66 -29.29 -7.47
C ASP A 222 2.23 -29.78 -7.75
N LYS A 223 1.61 -30.46 -6.78
CA LYS A 223 0.26 -31.01 -6.90
C LYS A 223 -0.79 -29.98 -6.52
N LYS A 224 -1.98 -30.15 -7.09
CA LYS A 224 -3.20 -29.45 -6.68
C LYS A 224 -3.83 -30.18 -5.50
N ILE A 225 -4.29 -29.43 -4.51
CA ILE A 225 -4.92 -29.96 -3.29
C ILE A 225 -6.39 -29.58 -3.31
N SER A 226 -7.27 -30.53 -3.58
CA SER A 226 -8.73 -30.31 -3.64
C SER A 226 -9.47 -30.99 -2.48
N ALA A 227 -8.95 -32.14 -2.01
CA ALA A 227 -9.51 -32.90 -0.89
C ALA A 227 -8.60 -32.82 0.33
N ILE A 228 -9.17 -32.57 1.50
CA ILE A 228 -8.40 -32.43 2.74
C ILE A 228 -7.69 -33.73 3.13
N GLN A 229 -8.24 -34.88 2.75
CA GLN A 229 -7.70 -36.21 3.04
C GLN A 229 -6.30 -36.42 2.44
N GLU A 230 -5.93 -35.67 1.40
CA GLU A 230 -4.62 -35.78 0.76
C GLU A 230 -3.49 -35.25 1.66
N VAL A 231 -3.79 -34.27 2.50
CA VAL A 231 -2.80 -33.61 3.37
C VAL A 231 -3.07 -33.86 4.86
N LEU A 232 -4.14 -34.61 5.19
CA LEU A 232 -4.55 -34.84 6.58
C LEU A 232 -3.43 -35.42 7.46
N PRO A 233 -2.64 -36.42 7.02
CA PRO A 233 -1.59 -37.00 7.86
C PRO A 233 -0.50 -35.99 8.25
N VAL A 234 -0.11 -35.08 7.37
CA VAL A 234 0.88 -34.04 7.67
C VAL A 234 0.26 -32.93 8.51
N LEU A 235 -1.01 -32.57 8.28
CA LEU A 235 -1.71 -31.58 9.09
C LEU A 235 -1.83 -32.01 10.56
N GLU A 236 -2.13 -33.27 10.83
CA GLU A 236 -2.20 -33.82 12.19
C GLU A 236 -0.85 -33.68 12.92
N GLN A 237 0.26 -33.98 12.24
CA GLN A 237 1.61 -33.80 12.79
C GLN A 237 1.92 -32.33 13.07
N VAL A 238 1.54 -31.42 12.17
CA VAL A 238 1.74 -29.97 12.34
C VAL A 238 0.93 -29.44 13.53
N VAL A 239 -0.34 -29.84 13.64
CA VAL A 239 -1.20 -29.46 14.78
C VAL A 239 -0.62 -29.98 16.11
N GLN A 240 -0.15 -31.21 16.15
CA GLN A 240 0.50 -31.79 17.33
C GLN A 240 1.79 -31.05 17.72
N SER A 241 2.54 -30.53 16.74
CA SER A 241 3.75 -29.74 16.99
C SER A 241 3.47 -28.31 17.48
N GLY A 242 2.22 -27.82 17.37
CA GLY A 242 1.83 -26.46 17.71
C GLY A 242 2.40 -25.37 16.78
N LYS A 243 2.97 -25.76 15.63
CA LYS A 243 3.58 -24.83 14.69
C LYS A 243 2.59 -24.30 13.66
N LYS A 244 2.90 -23.12 13.09
CA LYS A 244 2.18 -22.53 11.98
C LYS A 244 2.58 -23.23 10.66
N LEU A 245 1.70 -23.23 9.65
CA LEU A 245 1.94 -23.91 8.37
C LEU A 245 1.75 -22.96 7.19
N LEU A 246 2.75 -22.92 6.31
CA LEU A 246 2.60 -22.41 4.94
C LEU A 246 2.46 -23.59 3.99
N ILE A 247 1.46 -23.57 3.11
CA ILE A 247 1.28 -24.54 2.03
C ILE A 247 1.56 -23.86 0.70
N ILE A 248 2.58 -24.31 -0.02
CA ILE A 248 2.90 -23.90 -1.38
C ILE A 248 2.53 -25.06 -2.30
N ALA A 249 1.45 -24.89 -3.07
CA ALA A 249 0.91 -25.94 -3.94
C ALA A 249 0.57 -25.37 -5.32
N GLU A 250 0.37 -26.21 -6.34
CA GLU A 250 -0.13 -25.71 -7.62
C GLU A 250 -1.41 -24.91 -7.44
N ASP A 251 -2.35 -25.43 -6.69
CA ASP A 251 -3.54 -24.74 -6.20
C ASP A 251 -4.07 -25.44 -4.95
N VAL A 252 -4.77 -24.69 -4.10
CA VAL A 252 -5.54 -25.22 -2.97
C VAL A 252 -6.97 -24.73 -3.12
N GLU A 253 -7.91 -25.64 -3.35
CA GLU A 253 -9.29 -25.27 -3.66
C GLU A 253 -10.34 -26.19 -3.03
N GLY A 254 -11.60 -25.90 -3.28
CA GLY A 254 -12.74 -26.76 -2.93
C GLY A 254 -12.84 -27.04 -1.42
N GLU A 255 -13.02 -28.33 -1.09
CA GLU A 255 -13.16 -28.80 0.28
C GLU A 255 -11.91 -28.54 1.10
N ALA A 256 -10.72 -28.72 0.53
CA ALA A 256 -9.45 -28.51 1.23
C ALA A 256 -9.31 -27.07 1.70
N LEU A 257 -9.50 -26.09 0.81
CA LEU A 257 -9.43 -24.67 1.15
C LEU A 257 -10.45 -24.30 2.21
N SER A 258 -11.71 -24.71 2.05
CA SER A 258 -12.78 -24.41 3.00
C SER A 258 -12.50 -24.95 4.38
N THR A 259 -11.97 -26.18 4.45
CA THR A 259 -11.62 -26.82 5.73
C THR A 259 -10.47 -26.13 6.43
N LEU A 260 -9.41 -25.74 5.68
CA LEU A 260 -8.28 -24.98 6.22
C LEU A 260 -8.71 -23.63 6.77
N VAL A 261 -9.53 -22.89 6.02
CA VAL A 261 -10.08 -21.59 6.44
C VAL A 261 -10.92 -21.72 7.71
N VAL A 262 -11.85 -22.69 7.78
CA VAL A 262 -12.69 -22.91 8.96
C VAL A 262 -11.86 -23.24 10.20
N ASN A 263 -10.85 -24.10 10.08
CA ASN A 263 -9.98 -24.45 11.20
C ASN A 263 -9.13 -23.27 11.67
N LYS A 264 -8.64 -22.43 10.75
CA LYS A 264 -7.93 -21.18 11.10
C LYS A 264 -8.86 -20.21 11.83
N LEU A 265 -10.08 -20.01 11.34
CA LEU A 265 -11.07 -19.13 11.99
C LEU A 265 -11.49 -19.62 13.38
N ARG A 266 -11.54 -20.93 13.60
CA ARG A 266 -11.77 -21.55 14.91
C ARG A 266 -10.56 -21.49 15.84
N GLY A 267 -9.41 -21.03 15.35
CA GLY A 267 -8.18 -20.98 16.16
C GLY A 267 -7.54 -22.36 16.43
N THR A 268 -7.96 -23.41 15.72
CA THR A 268 -7.41 -24.77 15.89
C THR A 268 -5.94 -24.82 15.52
N PHE A 269 -5.57 -24.21 14.37
CA PHE A 269 -4.19 -23.97 13.98
C PHE A 269 -4.10 -22.85 12.94
N THR A 270 -2.94 -22.22 12.84
CA THR A 270 -2.69 -21.14 11.88
C THR A 270 -2.06 -21.72 10.63
N CYS A 271 -2.77 -21.60 9.50
CA CYS A 271 -2.24 -21.99 8.19
C CYS A 271 -2.54 -20.95 7.14
N VAL A 272 -1.66 -20.87 6.15
CA VAL A 272 -1.81 -20.05 4.95
C VAL A 272 -1.49 -20.91 3.75
N SER A 273 -2.30 -20.83 2.70
CA SER A 273 -1.99 -21.48 1.42
C SER A 273 -1.74 -20.43 0.34
N VAL A 274 -0.76 -20.70 -0.49
CA VAL A 274 -0.37 -19.86 -1.63
C VAL A 274 -0.17 -20.74 -2.86
N LYS A 275 -0.36 -20.14 -4.03
CA LYS A 275 -0.08 -20.85 -5.29
C LYS A 275 1.42 -20.90 -5.54
N ALA A 276 1.88 -22.01 -6.08
CA ALA A 276 3.28 -22.17 -6.52
C ALA A 276 3.62 -21.14 -7.61
N PRO A 277 4.81 -20.52 -7.53
CA PRO A 277 5.25 -19.58 -8.55
C PRO A 277 5.59 -20.27 -9.87
N GLY A 278 5.42 -19.56 -10.99
CA GLY A 278 5.71 -20.07 -12.32
C GLY A 278 4.70 -21.07 -12.86
N PHE A 279 4.99 -21.62 -14.05
CA PHE A 279 4.19 -22.62 -14.76
C PHE A 279 5.09 -23.68 -15.38
N GLY A 280 4.57 -24.91 -15.54
CA GLY A 280 5.30 -26.01 -16.18
C GLY A 280 6.65 -26.30 -15.50
N ASP A 281 7.69 -26.51 -16.28
CA ASP A 281 9.03 -26.85 -15.74
C ASP A 281 9.64 -25.70 -14.91
N ARG A 282 9.33 -24.44 -15.21
CA ARG A 282 9.74 -23.31 -14.38
C ARG A 282 9.18 -23.37 -12.96
N ARG A 283 7.93 -23.83 -12.80
CA ARG A 283 7.33 -24.04 -11.47
C ARG A 283 8.15 -25.03 -10.67
N LYS A 284 8.54 -26.15 -11.28
CA LYS A 284 9.34 -27.20 -10.62
C LYS A 284 10.69 -26.65 -10.14
N GLU A 285 11.36 -25.90 -11.03
CA GLU A 285 12.63 -25.26 -10.70
C GLU A 285 12.52 -24.24 -9.56
N MET A 286 11.46 -23.43 -9.55
CA MET A 286 11.21 -22.47 -8.47
C MET A 286 10.83 -23.14 -7.16
N LEU A 287 10.03 -24.22 -7.20
CA LEU A 287 9.73 -25.02 -6.01
C LEU A 287 11.00 -25.67 -5.44
N GLN A 288 11.90 -26.13 -6.30
CA GLN A 288 13.20 -26.68 -5.88
C GLN A 288 14.09 -25.60 -5.23
N ASP A 289 14.09 -24.37 -5.76
CA ASP A 289 14.83 -23.26 -5.16
C ASP A 289 14.28 -22.92 -3.76
N ILE A 290 12.93 -22.91 -3.61
CA ILE A 290 12.28 -22.70 -2.31
C ILE A 290 12.61 -23.83 -1.34
N ALA A 291 12.62 -25.08 -1.81
CA ALA A 291 12.95 -26.23 -0.99
C ALA A 291 14.41 -26.17 -0.47
N ILE A 292 15.36 -25.82 -1.34
CA ILE A 292 16.77 -25.63 -0.98
C ILE A 292 16.92 -24.50 0.03
N LEU A 293 16.24 -23.37 -0.20
CA LEU A 293 16.28 -22.21 0.69
C LEU A 293 15.74 -22.52 2.10
N THR A 294 14.71 -23.36 2.19
CA THR A 294 14.01 -23.65 3.44
C THR A 294 14.43 -24.97 4.11
N GLY A 295 15.32 -25.73 3.45
CA GLY A 295 15.73 -27.05 3.91
C GLY A 295 14.62 -28.09 3.84
N GLY A 296 13.62 -27.89 2.97
CA GLY A 296 12.50 -28.80 2.75
C GLY A 296 12.68 -29.70 1.53
N THR A 297 11.66 -30.50 1.26
CA THR A 297 11.59 -31.42 0.10
C THR A 297 10.36 -31.07 -0.73
N VAL A 298 10.53 -31.04 -2.07
CA VAL A 298 9.37 -30.89 -2.98
C VAL A 298 8.66 -32.23 -3.09
N ILE A 299 7.40 -32.27 -2.69
CA ILE A 299 6.55 -33.46 -2.81
C ILE A 299 5.92 -33.44 -4.19
N SER A 300 6.44 -34.29 -5.08
CA SER A 300 6.03 -34.37 -6.48
C SER A 300 5.82 -35.83 -6.92
N SER A 301 4.90 -36.01 -7.85
CA SER A 301 4.69 -37.31 -8.47
C SER A 301 5.90 -37.77 -9.28
N GLU A 302 6.73 -36.87 -9.79
CA GLU A 302 7.95 -37.20 -10.52
C GLU A 302 9.04 -37.79 -9.60
N THR A 303 9.06 -37.37 -8.34
CA THR A 303 9.95 -37.93 -7.31
C THR A 303 9.37 -39.19 -6.68
N GLY A 304 8.20 -39.66 -7.13
CA GLY A 304 7.50 -40.83 -6.60
C GLY A 304 6.86 -40.60 -5.23
N MET A 305 6.74 -39.34 -4.77
CA MET A 305 6.20 -39.01 -3.46
C MET A 305 4.72 -38.66 -3.55
N GLU A 306 3.94 -39.16 -2.60
CA GLU A 306 2.53 -38.77 -2.43
C GLU A 306 2.34 -37.85 -1.23
N LEU A 307 1.39 -36.89 -1.34
CA LEU A 307 1.06 -35.96 -0.23
C LEU A 307 0.63 -36.69 1.05
N LYS A 308 0.00 -37.86 0.91
CA LYS A 308 -0.43 -38.70 2.03
C LYS A 308 0.75 -39.31 2.82
N GLU A 309 1.91 -39.40 2.19
CA GLU A 309 3.14 -39.93 2.79
C GLU A 309 4.04 -38.84 3.36
N ALA A 310 3.62 -37.57 3.23
CA ALA A 310 4.36 -36.43 3.73
C ALA A 310 4.52 -36.49 5.25
N THR A 311 5.74 -36.28 5.71
CA THR A 311 6.08 -36.21 7.14
C THR A 311 6.60 -34.81 7.49
N ILE A 312 6.58 -34.47 8.77
CA ILE A 312 7.06 -33.20 9.28
C ILE A 312 8.53 -32.90 8.94
N ASP A 313 9.35 -33.95 8.79
CA ASP A 313 10.76 -33.81 8.45
C ASP A 313 11.02 -33.43 6.99
N MET A 314 10.04 -33.63 6.11
CA MET A 314 10.08 -33.20 4.72
C MET A 314 9.70 -31.72 4.56
N LEU A 315 9.14 -31.09 5.60
CA LEU A 315 8.69 -29.71 5.54
C LEU A 315 9.87 -28.75 5.67
N GLY A 316 9.90 -27.73 4.82
CA GLY A 316 10.82 -26.62 4.95
C GLY A 316 10.55 -25.79 6.21
N LYS A 317 11.51 -24.97 6.61
CA LYS A 317 11.43 -24.10 7.78
C LYS A 317 11.98 -22.72 7.42
N ALA A 318 11.45 -21.70 8.07
CA ALA A 318 11.97 -20.33 8.00
C ALA A 318 11.73 -19.63 9.33
N ARG A 319 12.48 -18.56 9.60
CA ARG A 319 12.25 -17.73 10.79
C ARG A 319 10.90 -17.03 10.69
N GLN A 320 10.57 -16.47 9.52
CA GLN A 320 9.28 -15.81 9.28
C GLN A 320 8.86 -15.94 7.82
N VAL A 321 7.55 -16.00 7.59
CA VAL A 321 6.95 -15.85 6.27
C VAL A 321 5.89 -14.77 6.32
N LYS A 322 5.93 -13.84 5.35
CA LYS A 322 4.93 -12.79 5.14
C LYS A 322 4.19 -13.05 3.83
N VAL A 323 2.88 -13.07 3.87
CA VAL A 323 2.03 -13.27 2.68
C VAL A 323 0.99 -12.16 2.62
N ASN A 324 1.00 -11.42 1.53
CA ASN A 324 -0.04 -10.46 1.22
C ASN A 324 -0.92 -10.95 0.05
N LYS A 325 -1.71 -10.08 -0.54
CA LYS A 325 -2.60 -10.43 -1.66
C LYS A 325 -1.84 -10.85 -2.93
N GLU A 326 -0.64 -10.36 -3.13
CA GLU A 326 0.13 -10.47 -4.37
C GLU A 326 1.41 -11.28 -4.21
N ASN A 327 2.05 -11.20 -3.05
CA ASN A 327 3.39 -11.71 -2.83
C ASN A 327 3.49 -12.61 -1.59
N THR A 328 4.45 -13.53 -1.65
CA THR A 328 4.92 -14.33 -0.51
C THR A 328 6.41 -14.09 -0.32
N THR A 329 6.80 -13.67 0.87
CA THR A 329 8.20 -13.42 1.26
C THR A 329 8.63 -14.43 2.33
N ILE A 330 9.64 -15.22 2.05
CA ILE A 330 10.30 -16.14 2.99
C ILE A 330 11.55 -15.43 3.53
N ILE A 331 11.65 -15.32 4.84
CA ILE A 331 12.71 -14.60 5.53
C ILE A 331 13.47 -15.57 6.42
N ASP A 332 14.78 -15.61 6.23
CA ASP A 332 15.70 -16.46 7.00
C ASP A 332 15.29 -17.94 6.92
N GLY A 333 15.38 -18.48 5.70
CA GLY A 333 15.14 -19.90 5.42
C GLY A 333 16.19 -20.80 6.10
N ALA A 334 15.77 -21.95 6.60
CA ALA A 334 16.63 -22.87 7.34
C ALA A 334 17.46 -23.83 6.43
N GLY A 335 17.60 -23.50 5.13
CA GLY A 335 18.41 -24.26 4.19
C GLY A 335 19.91 -24.16 4.48
N GLU A 336 20.65 -25.18 4.08
CA GLU A 336 22.11 -25.15 4.22
C GLU A 336 22.73 -24.15 3.24
N LYS A 337 23.55 -23.23 3.73
CA LYS A 337 24.18 -22.17 2.93
C LYS A 337 24.99 -22.76 1.75
N ALA A 338 25.69 -23.85 1.97
CA ALA A 338 26.43 -24.54 0.91
C ALA A 338 25.53 -25.07 -0.22
N ALA A 339 24.32 -25.54 0.12
CA ALA A 339 23.34 -25.99 -0.88
C ALA A 339 22.77 -24.82 -1.68
N ILE A 340 22.52 -23.68 -1.03
CA ILE A 340 22.07 -22.45 -1.68
C ILE A 340 23.15 -21.92 -2.63
N GLU A 341 24.41 -21.83 -2.19
CA GLU A 341 25.55 -21.40 -3.02
C GLU A 341 25.76 -22.32 -4.23
N ALA A 342 25.65 -23.64 -4.03
CA ALA A 342 25.72 -24.62 -5.12
C ALA A 342 24.60 -24.41 -6.14
N ARG A 343 23.37 -24.12 -5.68
CA ARG A 343 22.22 -23.85 -6.55
C ARG A 343 22.40 -22.54 -7.32
N VAL A 344 22.89 -21.50 -6.70
CA VAL A 344 23.28 -20.24 -7.34
C VAL A 344 24.33 -20.48 -8.44
N GLY A 345 25.33 -21.32 -8.17
CA GLY A 345 26.34 -21.75 -9.16
C GLY A 345 25.73 -22.46 -10.36
N GLN A 346 24.78 -23.37 -10.14
CA GLN A 346 24.05 -24.04 -11.22
C GLN A 346 23.27 -23.08 -12.11
N ILE A 347 22.54 -22.13 -11.52
CA ILE A 347 21.77 -21.12 -12.28
C ILE A 347 22.72 -20.23 -13.11
N LYS A 348 23.87 -19.83 -12.55
CA LYS A 348 24.88 -19.06 -13.28
C LYS A 348 25.45 -19.83 -14.48
N ALA A 349 25.69 -21.13 -14.33
CA ALA A 349 26.11 -21.98 -15.44
C ALA A 349 25.04 -22.06 -16.54
N GLN A 350 23.77 -22.25 -16.18
CA GLN A 350 22.65 -22.25 -17.12
C GLN A 350 22.52 -20.91 -17.89
N ILE A 351 22.74 -19.76 -17.22
CA ILE A 351 22.76 -18.44 -17.86
C ILE A 351 23.88 -18.34 -18.91
N ALA A 352 25.04 -18.95 -18.63
CA ALA A 352 26.16 -18.91 -19.57
C ALA A 352 25.97 -19.84 -20.79
N GLU A 353 25.23 -20.92 -20.62
CA GLU A 353 24.99 -21.94 -21.66
C GLU A 353 23.78 -21.61 -22.55
N THR A 354 22.79 -20.87 -22.02
CA THR A 354 21.55 -20.58 -22.78
C THR A 354 21.80 -19.57 -23.91
N THR A 355 21.24 -19.90 -25.09
CA THR A 355 21.27 -19.03 -26.27
C THR A 355 19.98 -18.20 -26.46
N SER A 356 18.96 -18.48 -25.66
CA SER A 356 17.67 -17.77 -25.69
C SER A 356 17.72 -16.55 -24.78
N ASP A 357 17.57 -15.37 -25.33
CA ASP A 357 17.52 -14.12 -24.56
C ASP A 357 16.39 -14.13 -23.51
N TYR A 358 15.24 -14.68 -23.86
CA TYR A 358 14.11 -14.82 -22.94
C TYR A 358 14.41 -15.78 -21.77
N ASP A 359 15.03 -16.93 -22.04
CA ASP A 359 15.38 -17.87 -20.96
C ASP A 359 16.49 -17.29 -20.09
N LYS A 360 17.44 -16.57 -20.71
CA LYS A 360 18.49 -15.84 -20.00
C LYS A 360 17.92 -14.81 -19.03
N GLU A 361 16.97 -14.00 -19.49
CA GLU A 361 16.27 -13.03 -18.63
C GLU A 361 15.58 -13.72 -17.44
N LYS A 362 14.86 -14.82 -17.68
CA LYS A 362 14.16 -15.55 -16.62
C LYS A 362 15.09 -16.28 -15.65
N LEU A 363 16.23 -16.75 -16.11
CA LEU A 363 17.27 -17.32 -15.24
C LEU A 363 17.95 -16.22 -14.41
N GLN A 364 18.15 -15.02 -14.98
CA GLN A 364 18.68 -13.87 -14.23
C GLN A 364 17.71 -13.40 -13.15
N GLU A 365 16.41 -13.33 -13.44
CA GLU A 365 15.37 -13.02 -12.46
C GLU A 365 15.38 -14.03 -11.30
N ARG A 366 15.46 -15.31 -11.62
CA ARG A 366 15.52 -16.39 -10.62
C ARG A 366 16.79 -16.33 -9.78
N LEU A 367 17.93 -16.03 -10.41
CA LEU A 367 19.21 -15.83 -9.74
C LEU A 367 19.13 -14.66 -8.76
N ALA A 368 18.56 -13.53 -9.18
CA ALA A 368 18.41 -12.36 -8.33
C ALA A 368 17.54 -12.66 -7.09
N LYS A 369 16.44 -13.40 -7.27
CA LYS A 369 15.55 -13.81 -6.16
C LYS A 369 16.24 -14.73 -5.15
N LEU A 370 17.11 -15.63 -5.59
CA LEU A 370 17.78 -16.60 -4.71
C LEU A 370 19.07 -16.04 -4.09
N ALA A 371 19.85 -15.28 -4.85
CA ALA A 371 21.17 -14.79 -4.41
C ALA A 371 21.10 -13.43 -3.69
N GLY A 372 20.03 -12.65 -3.89
CA GLY A 372 19.88 -11.30 -3.33
C GLY A 372 19.62 -11.29 -1.83
N GLY A 373 19.05 -12.35 -1.26
CA GLY A 373 18.62 -12.40 0.12
C GLY A 373 17.49 -11.42 0.43
N VAL A 374 17.26 -11.19 1.72
CA VAL A 374 16.28 -10.21 2.23
C VAL A 374 16.97 -9.26 3.19
N ALA A 375 16.90 -7.95 2.93
CA ALA A 375 17.30 -6.95 3.91
C ALA A 375 16.17 -6.75 4.92
N VAL A 376 16.46 -6.95 6.19
CA VAL A 376 15.52 -6.77 7.29
C VAL A 376 15.87 -5.51 8.06
N ILE A 377 15.02 -4.49 7.95
CA ILE A 377 15.14 -3.28 8.75
C ILE A 377 14.43 -3.53 10.08
N GLN A 378 15.21 -3.59 11.15
CA GLN A 378 14.74 -3.78 12.51
C GLN A 378 14.53 -2.42 13.18
N VAL A 379 13.29 -2.09 13.51
CA VAL A 379 12.90 -0.79 14.05
C VAL A 379 12.86 -0.85 15.56
N GLY A 380 13.74 -0.07 16.22
CA GLY A 380 13.77 0.07 17.66
C GLY A 380 13.29 1.44 18.13
N ALA A 381 12.62 1.48 19.29
CA ALA A 381 12.23 2.70 19.97
C ALA A 381 12.06 2.46 21.48
N ALA A 382 11.93 3.56 22.24
CA ALA A 382 11.76 3.48 23.68
C ALA A 382 10.34 3.05 24.10
N THR A 383 9.34 3.34 23.28
CA THR A 383 7.93 3.03 23.54
C THR A 383 7.29 2.33 22.32
N GLU A 384 6.26 1.54 22.58
CA GLU A 384 5.51 0.84 21.53
C GLU A 384 4.85 1.84 20.53
N VAL A 385 4.37 2.97 21.02
CA VAL A 385 3.75 4.02 20.20
C VAL A 385 4.77 4.63 19.23
N GLU A 386 5.96 4.97 19.73
CA GLU A 386 7.06 5.49 18.90
C GLU A 386 7.54 4.45 17.89
N MET A 387 7.63 3.18 18.30
CA MET A 387 8.07 2.09 17.43
C MET A 387 7.11 1.88 16.26
N LYS A 388 5.79 1.86 16.53
CA LYS A 388 4.77 1.74 15.50
C LYS A 388 4.78 2.92 14.52
N GLU A 389 4.89 4.15 15.03
CA GLU A 389 4.99 5.35 14.20
C GLU A 389 6.24 5.31 13.31
N ARG A 390 7.41 4.98 13.88
CA ARG A 390 8.65 4.88 13.12
C ARG A 390 8.63 3.77 12.07
N LYS A 391 8.01 2.64 12.40
CA LYS A 391 7.82 1.53 11.46
C LYS A 391 6.97 1.91 10.25
N MET A 392 5.81 2.54 10.48
CA MET A 392 4.96 3.03 9.40
C MET A 392 5.71 4.02 8.50
N ARG A 393 6.44 4.95 9.09
CA ARG A 393 7.25 5.94 8.35
C ARG A 393 8.33 5.29 7.48
N ILE A 394 8.98 4.23 7.95
CA ILE A 394 9.95 3.47 7.17
C ILE A 394 9.27 2.67 6.05
N GLU A 395 8.09 2.08 6.31
CA GLU A 395 7.31 1.36 5.30
C GLU A 395 6.87 2.30 4.16
N ASP A 396 6.39 3.51 4.48
CA ASP A 396 6.04 4.55 3.49
C ASP A 396 7.25 4.98 2.66
N ALA A 397 8.39 5.24 3.32
CA ALA A 397 9.61 5.63 2.63
C ALA A 397 10.17 4.53 1.70
N LEU A 398 10.04 3.26 2.07
CA LEU A 398 10.37 2.13 1.20
C LEU A 398 9.46 2.10 -0.03
N SER A 399 8.15 2.28 0.18
CA SER A 399 7.16 2.29 -0.91
C SER A 399 7.39 3.46 -1.86
N ALA A 400 7.64 4.66 -1.34
CA ALA A 400 8.01 5.84 -2.11
C ALA A 400 9.29 5.62 -2.93
N THR A 401 10.29 4.97 -2.34
CA THR A 401 11.56 4.68 -3.02
C THR A 401 11.38 3.68 -4.16
N ARG A 402 10.58 2.63 -3.96
CA ARG A 402 10.20 1.69 -5.03
C ARG A 402 9.43 2.39 -6.15
N ALA A 403 8.44 3.21 -5.80
CA ALA A 403 7.69 4.00 -6.78
C ALA A 403 8.59 4.93 -7.61
N ALA A 404 9.63 5.52 -6.99
CA ALA A 404 10.62 6.33 -7.68
C ALA A 404 11.53 5.51 -8.61
N THR A 405 11.87 4.29 -8.23
CA THR A 405 12.66 3.39 -9.07
C THR A 405 11.87 2.95 -10.31
N GLU A 406 10.56 2.74 -10.16
CA GLU A 406 9.68 2.30 -11.25
C GLU A 406 9.38 3.40 -12.28
N GLU A 407 9.06 4.62 -11.86
CA GLU A 407 8.58 5.68 -12.75
C GLU A 407 9.40 6.99 -12.69
N GLY A 408 10.50 7.00 -11.95
CA GLY A 408 11.34 8.18 -11.79
C GLY A 408 10.78 9.18 -10.77
N ILE A 409 11.39 10.35 -10.78
CA ILE A 409 11.15 11.43 -9.81
C ILE A 409 10.76 12.74 -10.51
N VAL A 410 10.04 13.57 -9.78
CA VAL A 410 9.64 14.93 -10.17
C VAL A 410 10.00 15.92 -9.05
N PRO A 411 10.03 17.24 -9.30
CA PRO A 411 10.18 18.23 -8.24
C PRO A 411 9.10 18.07 -7.17
N GLY A 412 9.50 17.93 -5.92
CA GLY A 412 8.60 17.68 -4.79
C GLY A 412 7.89 18.93 -4.27
N GLY A 413 7.25 18.77 -3.11
CA GLY A 413 6.56 19.87 -2.43
C GLY A 413 5.38 20.48 -3.19
N GLY A 414 4.76 19.71 -4.09
CA GLY A 414 3.65 20.16 -4.93
C GLY A 414 4.06 20.95 -6.18
N ILE A 415 5.36 21.12 -6.42
CA ILE A 415 5.86 21.90 -7.57
C ILE A 415 5.63 21.20 -8.90
N ALA A 416 5.75 19.87 -8.95
CA ALA A 416 5.43 19.12 -10.16
C ALA A 416 3.99 19.37 -10.66
N LEU A 417 3.03 19.50 -9.73
CA LEU A 417 1.64 19.82 -10.07
C LEU A 417 1.47 21.26 -10.55
N LEU A 418 2.24 22.22 -10.03
CA LEU A 418 2.26 23.59 -10.58
C LEU A 418 2.87 23.64 -11.98
N ASN A 419 3.93 22.86 -12.22
CA ASN A 419 4.63 22.83 -13.51
C ASN A 419 3.76 22.33 -14.67
N VAL A 420 2.76 21.47 -14.41
CA VAL A 420 1.84 20.97 -15.45
C VAL A 420 0.64 21.90 -15.71
N ILE A 421 0.48 22.97 -14.95
CA ILE A 421 -0.61 23.95 -15.16
C ILE A 421 -0.64 24.49 -16.60
N PRO A 422 0.48 24.86 -17.25
CA PRO A 422 0.47 25.30 -18.64
C PRO A 422 -0.06 24.24 -19.62
N ASN A 423 0.27 22.97 -19.41
CA ASN A 423 -0.20 21.86 -20.25
C ASN A 423 -1.73 21.72 -20.16
N VAL A 424 -2.27 21.81 -18.94
CA VAL A 424 -3.72 21.75 -18.72
C VAL A 424 -4.42 23.03 -19.22
N ALA A 425 -3.81 24.20 -19.01
CA ALA A 425 -4.36 25.48 -19.46
C ALA A 425 -4.52 25.57 -20.99
N ALA A 426 -3.65 24.92 -21.75
CA ALA A 426 -3.75 24.83 -23.20
C ALA A 426 -5.07 24.18 -23.68
N LEU A 427 -5.72 23.37 -22.84
CA LEU A 427 -7.02 22.76 -23.16
C LEU A 427 -8.16 23.78 -23.11
N LEU A 428 -8.02 24.93 -22.45
CA LEU A 428 -9.07 25.95 -22.31
C LEU A 428 -9.55 26.50 -23.67
N ASP A 429 -8.71 26.47 -24.66
CA ASP A 429 -9.05 26.91 -26.03
C ASP A 429 -9.83 25.83 -26.81
N ASN A 430 -9.73 24.56 -26.39
CA ASN A 430 -10.37 23.43 -27.05
C ASN A 430 -11.75 23.10 -26.45
N TYR A 431 -12.09 23.63 -25.28
CA TYR A 431 -13.32 23.36 -24.54
C TYR A 431 -14.14 24.64 -24.33
N ALA A 432 -15.46 24.51 -24.31
CA ALA A 432 -16.41 25.59 -24.06
C ALA A 432 -17.45 25.21 -22.99
N GLY A 433 -18.14 26.19 -22.41
CA GLY A 433 -19.19 25.98 -21.42
C GLY A 433 -18.72 25.15 -20.20
N ASP A 434 -19.55 24.22 -19.76
CA ASP A 434 -19.30 23.43 -18.55
C ASP A 434 -18.08 22.50 -18.66
N ALA A 435 -17.72 22.05 -19.88
CA ALA A 435 -16.50 21.30 -20.07
C ALA A 435 -15.25 22.15 -19.81
N LYS A 436 -15.26 23.42 -20.25
CA LYS A 436 -14.20 24.38 -19.90
C LYS A 436 -14.11 24.62 -18.39
N THR A 437 -15.27 24.69 -17.74
CA THR A 437 -15.33 24.81 -16.27
C THR A 437 -14.70 23.59 -15.59
N GLY A 438 -14.90 22.37 -16.12
CA GLY A 438 -14.24 21.15 -15.63
C GLY A 438 -12.72 21.25 -15.67
N VAL A 439 -12.17 21.79 -16.78
CA VAL A 439 -10.72 22.03 -16.89
C VAL A 439 -10.25 23.07 -15.84
N GLN A 440 -11.02 24.15 -15.64
CA GLN A 440 -10.67 25.19 -14.66
C GLN A 440 -10.66 24.67 -13.21
N ILE A 441 -11.53 23.71 -12.88
CA ILE A 441 -11.57 23.08 -11.56
C ILE A 441 -10.24 22.35 -11.29
N VAL A 442 -9.76 21.56 -12.27
CA VAL A 442 -8.48 20.86 -12.11
C VAL A 442 -7.33 21.86 -11.98
N LEU A 443 -7.29 22.89 -12.82
CA LEU A 443 -6.26 23.95 -12.73
C LEU A 443 -6.15 24.56 -11.34
N ARG A 444 -7.27 24.80 -10.67
CA ARG A 444 -7.29 25.34 -9.30
C ARG A 444 -6.82 24.28 -8.29
N ALA A 445 -7.26 23.04 -8.46
CA ALA A 445 -6.90 21.94 -7.55
C ALA A 445 -5.39 21.63 -7.57
N LEU A 446 -4.72 21.81 -8.72
CA LEU A 446 -3.27 21.58 -8.85
C LEU A 446 -2.43 22.53 -7.98
N GLU A 447 -2.97 23.65 -7.52
CA GLU A 447 -2.28 24.58 -6.62
C GLU A 447 -2.41 24.22 -5.14
N GLU A 448 -3.42 23.41 -4.77
CA GLU A 448 -3.76 23.15 -3.36
C GLU A 448 -2.65 22.44 -2.56
N PRO A 449 -1.87 21.48 -3.11
CA PRO A 449 -0.82 20.83 -2.34
C PRO A 449 0.23 21.80 -1.82
N ILE A 450 0.82 22.65 -2.67
CA ILE A 450 1.80 23.64 -2.23
C ILE A 450 1.17 24.72 -1.33
N ARG A 451 -0.07 25.14 -1.60
CA ARG A 451 -0.82 26.04 -0.71
C ARG A 451 -0.92 25.47 0.69
N LYS A 452 -1.29 24.19 0.79
CA LYS A 452 -1.47 23.55 2.09
C LYS A 452 -0.15 23.33 2.83
N ILE A 453 0.92 22.95 2.13
CA ILE A 453 2.26 22.84 2.70
C ILE A 453 2.71 24.18 3.30
N ALA A 454 2.52 25.29 2.56
CA ALA A 454 2.85 26.62 3.04
C ALA A 454 2.00 27.01 4.26
N MET A 455 0.69 26.77 4.23
CA MET A 455 -0.22 27.05 5.34
C MET A 455 0.14 26.24 6.60
N ASN A 456 0.50 24.96 6.45
CA ASN A 456 0.96 24.16 7.59
C ASN A 456 2.30 24.68 8.16
N ALA A 457 3.10 25.37 7.33
CA ALA A 457 4.31 26.08 7.76
C ALA A 457 4.04 27.47 8.36
N GLY A 458 2.77 27.91 8.41
CA GLY A 458 2.38 29.22 8.97
C GLY A 458 2.51 30.39 8.00
N ILE A 459 2.52 30.14 6.68
CA ILE A 459 2.69 31.14 5.63
C ILE A 459 1.46 31.10 4.71
N ASP A 460 1.07 32.27 4.17
CA ASP A 460 -0.01 32.33 3.19
C ASP A 460 0.41 31.62 1.88
N GLY A 461 -0.28 30.50 1.59
CA GLY A 461 -0.02 29.70 0.41
C GLY A 461 -0.28 30.44 -0.90
N SER A 462 -1.15 31.45 -0.92
CA SER A 462 -1.43 32.24 -2.13
C SER A 462 -0.22 33.08 -2.55
N VAL A 463 0.49 33.64 -1.59
CA VAL A 463 1.73 34.41 -1.84
C VAL A 463 2.82 33.51 -2.40
N ILE A 464 2.97 32.29 -1.85
CA ILE A 464 3.96 31.33 -2.33
C ILE A 464 3.67 30.90 -3.76
N VAL A 465 2.42 30.53 -4.07
CA VAL A 465 2.01 30.12 -5.42
C VAL A 465 2.20 31.23 -6.43
N ASP A 466 1.80 32.47 -6.09
CA ASP A 466 1.97 33.62 -6.98
C ASP A 466 3.45 33.89 -7.27
N HIS A 467 4.30 33.86 -6.24
CA HIS A 467 5.74 34.06 -6.38
C HIS A 467 6.37 33.01 -7.31
N ILE A 468 6.04 31.73 -7.13
CA ILE A 468 6.58 30.64 -7.94
C ILE A 468 6.11 30.76 -9.40
N LYS A 469 4.83 31.03 -9.65
CA LYS A 469 4.29 31.23 -11.00
C LYS A 469 4.95 32.39 -11.73
N ASN A 470 5.22 33.48 -11.04
CA ASN A 470 5.84 34.67 -11.60
C ASN A 470 7.34 34.46 -11.91
N ALA A 471 8.01 33.56 -11.19
CA ALA A 471 9.41 33.23 -11.44
C ALA A 471 9.62 32.55 -12.81
N LYS A 472 8.59 31.88 -13.36
CA LYS A 472 8.63 31.19 -14.67
C LYS A 472 9.83 30.23 -14.84
N LYS A 473 10.31 29.68 -13.75
CA LYS A 473 11.47 28.77 -13.72
C LYS A 473 10.98 27.37 -13.34
N PRO A 474 11.06 26.38 -14.25
CA PRO A 474 10.71 24.99 -13.92
C PRO A 474 11.55 24.47 -12.74
N GLY A 475 10.95 23.70 -11.84
CA GLY A 475 11.63 23.16 -10.65
C GLY A 475 11.84 24.15 -9.50
N TYR A 476 11.63 25.46 -9.73
CA TYR A 476 11.74 26.47 -8.68
C TYR A 476 10.55 26.37 -7.72
N GLY A 477 10.82 26.25 -6.45
CA GLY A 477 9.81 26.05 -5.42
C GLY A 477 10.18 26.67 -4.08
N TYR A 478 9.39 26.33 -3.07
CA TYR A 478 9.55 26.82 -1.71
C TYR A 478 9.86 25.68 -0.74
N ASP A 479 11.07 25.70 -0.15
CA ASP A 479 11.45 24.84 0.97
C ASP A 479 10.73 25.32 2.24
N ALA A 480 9.62 24.67 2.56
CA ALA A 480 8.78 25.05 3.71
C ALA A 480 9.46 24.75 5.06
N LEU A 481 10.47 23.86 5.10
CA LEU A 481 11.23 23.58 6.31
C LEU A 481 12.14 24.74 6.67
N LYS A 482 12.91 25.25 5.69
CA LYS A 482 13.91 26.33 5.88
C LYS A 482 13.38 27.73 5.61
N GLY A 483 12.26 27.86 4.91
CA GLY A 483 11.64 29.15 4.58
C GLY A 483 12.33 29.85 3.40
N GLU A 484 12.86 29.09 2.44
CA GLU A 484 13.67 29.59 1.32
C GLU A 484 13.07 29.20 -0.02
N TYR A 485 13.27 30.03 -1.04
CA TYR A 485 12.97 29.68 -2.43
C TYR A 485 14.19 29.06 -3.09
N VAL A 486 14.04 27.84 -3.61
CA VAL A 486 15.15 27.04 -4.13
C VAL A 486 14.75 26.29 -5.41
N ASP A 487 15.74 25.75 -6.12
CA ASP A 487 15.49 24.65 -7.05
C ASP A 487 15.24 23.37 -6.24
N MET A 488 14.06 22.77 -6.44
CA MET A 488 13.62 21.66 -5.59
C MET A 488 14.45 20.41 -5.83
N VAL A 489 14.82 20.14 -7.10
CA VAL A 489 15.63 18.96 -7.46
C VAL A 489 17.05 19.10 -6.92
N ASP A 490 17.68 20.25 -7.15
CA ASP A 490 19.03 20.53 -6.63
C ASP A 490 19.10 20.47 -5.11
N ARG A 491 18.00 20.85 -4.44
CA ARG A 491 17.87 20.79 -2.98
C ARG A 491 17.60 19.39 -2.46
N GLY A 492 17.27 18.43 -3.35
CA GLY A 492 16.87 17.07 -2.99
C GLY A 492 15.42 16.96 -2.52
N ILE A 493 14.59 17.98 -2.72
CA ILE A 493 13.15 17.93 -2.45
C ILE A 493 12.45 17.38 -3.68
N ILE A 494 12.29 16.07 -3.72
CA ILE A 494 11.81 15.30 -4.87
C ILE A 494 10.72 14.34 -4.44
N ASP A 495 9.73 14.13 -5.30
CA ASP A 495 8.63 13.19 -5.11
C ASP A 495 8.66 12.11 -6.19
N PRO A 496 8.24 10.87 -5.91
CA PRO A 496 8.07 9.84 -6.95
C PRO A 496 6.96 10.23 -7.93
N THR A 497 7.23 10.09 -9.23
CA THR A 497 6.25 10.40 -10.29
C THR A 497 4.99 9.56 -10.14
N LYS A 498 5.15 8.27 -9.85
CA LYS A 498 4.04 7.33 -9.62
C LYS A 498 3.12 7.78 -8.49
N VAL A 499 3.68 8.26 -7.37
CA VAL A 499 2.92 8.80 -6.23
C VAL A 499 2.10 10.01 -6.65
N THR A 500 2.75 11.01 -7.26
CA THR A 500 2.10 12.29 -7.62
C THR A 500 0.98 12.08 -8.65
N ARG A 501 1.22 11.26 -9.69
CA ARG A 501 0.19 11.00 -10.72
C ARG A 501 -0.97 10.15 -10.20
N SER A 502 -0.69 9.12 -9.39
CA SER A 502 -1.73 8.25 -8.82
C SER A 502 -2.63 9.02 -7.87
N ALA A 503 -2.06 9.91 -7.05
CA ALA A 503 -2.81 10.80 -6.18
C ALA A 503 -3.81 11.66 -6.97
N LEU A 504 -3.37 12.27 -8.08
CA LEU A 504 -4.26 13.08 -8.93
C LEU A 504 -5.32 12.24 -9.65
N GLN A 505 -4.95 11.08 -10.20
CA GLN A 505 -5.88 10.21 -10.92
C GLN A 505 -6.99 9.68 -10.00
N ASN A 506 -6.63 9.18 -8.82
CA ASN A 506 -7.60 8.64 -7.87
C ASN A 506 -8.50 9.75 -7.31
N ALA A 507 -7.94 10.92 -7.00
CA ALA A 507 -8.69 12.08 -6.57
C ALA A 507 -9.73 12.52 -7.61
N ALA A 508 -9.32 12.66 -8.86
CA ALA A 508 -10.19 13.08 -9.96
C ALA A 508 -11.29 12.05 -10.26
N SER A 509 -10.96 10.76 -10.21
CA SER A 509 -11.90 9.67 -10.45
C SER A 509 -13.06 9.71 -9.45
N VAL A 510 -12.76 9.73 -8.16
CA VAL A 510 -13.81 9.74 -7.12
C VAL A 510 -14.54 11.09 -7.10
N ALA A 511 -13.83 12.20 -7.30
CA ALA A 511 -14.47 13.50 -7.40
C ALA A 511 -15.50 13.56 -8.56
N ALA A 512 -15.15 13.00 -9.73
CA ALA A 512 -16.08 12.93 -10.87
C ALA A 512 -17.33 12.12 -10.54
N MET A 513 -17.22 11.04 -9.76
CA MET A 513 -18.37 10.24 -9.32
C MET A 513 -19.25 11.03 -8.34
N ILE A 514 -18.66 11.69 -7.35
CA ILE A 514 -19.40 12.54 -6.39
C ILE A 514 -20.14 13.67 -7.10
N LEU A 515 -19.49 14.36 -8.05
CA LEU A 515 -20.09 15.46 -8.79
C LEU A 515 -21.25 15.04 -9.72
N THR A 516 -21.29 13.79 -10.13
CA THR A 516 -22.40 13.24 -10.95
C THR A 516 -23.50 12.56 -10.11
N THR A 517 -23.36 12.53 -8.79
CA THR A 517 -24.34 11.94 -7.87
C THR A 517 -25.47 12.92 -7.60
N GLU A 518 -26.73 12.43 -7.71
CA GLU A 518 -27.95 13.22 -7.47
C GLU A 518 -28.78 12.72 -6.29
N SER A 519 -28.63 11.46 -5.91
CA SER A 519 -29.37 10.88 -4.78
C SER A 519 -28.52 9.96 -3.93
N LEU A 520 -28.81 9.93 -2.63
CA LEU A 520 -28.19 9.06 -1.65
C LEU A 520 -29.25 8.17 -1.02
N VAL A 521 -28.92 6.89 -0.81
CA VAL A 521 -29.82 5.90 -0.22
C VAL A 521 -29.12 5.24 0.96
N ALA A 522 -29.62 5.44 2.16
CA ALA A 522 -29.10 4.85 3.40
C ALA A 522 -30.12 3.90 4.05
N ASP A 523 -29.62 2.94 4.81
CA ASP A 523 -30.47 2.12 5.68
C ASP A 523 -30.96 2.95 6.87
N ILE A 524 -32.20 2.74 7.28
CA ILE A 524 -32.72 3.26 8.54
C ILE A 524 -32.29 2.27 9.62
N PRO A 525 -31.50 2.69 10.64
CA PRO A 525 -31.15 1.81 11.74
C PRO A 525 -32.40 1.27 12.42
N GLU A 526 -32.47 -0.03 12.60
CA GLU A 526 -33.52 -0.61 13.44
C GLU A 526 -33.23 -0.22 14.89
N PRO A 527 -34.27 0.21 15.66
CA PRO A 527 -34.06 0.47 17.07
C PRO A 527 -33.57 -0.83 17.75
N GLU A 528 -32.52 -0.73 18.52
CA GLU A 528 -32.06 -1.88 19.31
C GLU A 528 -33.25 -2.46 20.08
N PRO A 529 -33.44 -3.80 20.04
CA PRO A 529 -34.50 -4.44 20.83
C PRO A 529 -34.27 -4.06 22.29
N ALA A 530 -35.28 -3.43 22.93
CA ALA A 530 -35.22 -3.02 24.31
C ALA A 530 -34.77 -4.25 25.14
N ALA A 531 -33.71 -4.07 25.92
CA ALA A 531 -33.25 -5.13 26.83
C ALA A 531 -34.44 -5.63 27.63
N PRO A 532 -34.66 -6.96 27.72
CA PRO A 532 -35.80 -7.48 28.47
C PRO A 532 -35.79 -6.89 29.89
N ALA A 533 -36.84 -6.16 30.21
CA ALA A 533 -36.99 -5.57 31.53
C ALA A 533 -36.79 -6.69 32.55
N GLY A 534 -35.71 -6.61 33.34
CA GLY A 534 -35.35 -7.59 34.33
C GLY A 534 -36.57 -7.86 35.19
N GLY A 535 -37.06 -9.10 35.17
CA GLY A 535 -38.19 -9.53 35.96
C GLY A 535 -37.96 -9.17 37.41
N ALA A 536 -38.83 -8.33 37.95
CA ALA A 536 -38.91 -8.06 39.37
C ALA A 536 -39.06 -9.41 40.09
N GLY A 537 -37.98 -9.84 40.72
CA GLY A 537 -37.99 -11.03 41.55
C GLY A 537 -39.08 -10.87 42.65
N MET A 538 -40.12 -11.66 42.54
CA MET A 538 -41.03 -11.88 43.65
C MET A 538 -40.23 -12.46 44.81
N GLY A 539 -39.99 -11.64 45.82
CA GLY A 539 -39.65 -12.11 47.14
C GLY A 539 -40.80 -12.98 47.67
N GLY A 540 -40.56 -14.26 47.77
CA GLY A 540 -41.43 -15.25 48.41
C GLY A 540 -40.79 -15.71 49.69
N MET A 541 -41.49 -15.37 50.76
CA MET A 541 -41.37 -15.91 52.11
C MET A 541 -41.03 -17.40 52.11
N TYR A 542 -40.08 -17.80 52.92
CA TYR A 542 -40.08 -18.65 54.12
C TYR A 542 -38.65 -18.81 54.63
#